data_060099a757bdf5f241c4ed488c5fa63f
#
_entry.id   060099a757bdf5f241c4ed488c5fa63f
#
_cell.length_a   1.000
_cell.length_b   1.000
_cell.length_c   1.000
_cell.angle_alpha   90.00
_cell.angle_beta   90.00
_cell.angle_gamma   90.00
#
_symmetry.space_group_name_H-M   'P 1'
#
loop_
_entity.id
_entity.type
_entity.pdbx_description
1 polymer ?
#
loop_
_entity_poly.entity_id
_entity_poly.type
_entity_poly.pdbx_seq_one_letter_code
_entity_poly.pdbx_strand_id
1 'polypeptide(L)'
;MASEEYTIIVDGEKFVLTRDQLLSDPRNYFATYFLGDFGEARAGRRELVLSKEPLIFKLIHTHLRGYDVFPIPDSLVPSYMTKEGVVKNLLRDARFFGLELLEQSVLQEMESLDYRNTTNKRKIYMLAEGRGDTHVNWHIQEVSEPGFQLLLQRFKDEGFYAQIRTTPGLDIPAGFSLRMSWKSVRPHHDSVYALLESKP
;
A
#
# COMPACT_ATOMS: atom_id res chain seq x y z
N MET A 1 -31.40 23.13 -23.74
CA MET A 1 -30.93 22.14 -24.73
C MET A 1 -30.77 20.83 -24.00
N ALA A 2 -31.30 19.72 -24.53
CA ALA A 2 -31.10 18.41 -23.92
C ALA A 2 -29.59 18.05 -24.05
N SER A 3 -28.98 17.66 -22.95
CA SER A 3 -27.60 17.17 -22.95
C SER A 3 -27.54 15.88 -23.76
N GLU A 4 -26.58 15.76 -24.66
CA GLU A 4 -26.36 14.50 -25.37
C GLU A 4 -25.85 13.44 -24.40
N GLU A 5 -26.55 12.30 -24.36
CA GLU A 5 -26.25 11.18 -23.47
C GLU A 5 -25.69 9.98 -24.27
N TYR A 6 -24.73 9.32 -23.66
CA TYR A 6 -24.05 8.15 -24.18
C TYR A 6 -24.13 7.04 -23.14
N THR A 7 -24.45 5.82 -23.55
CA THR A 7 -24.67 4.69 -22.67
C THR A 7 -23.55 3.66 -22.83
N ILE A 8 -22.95 3.27 -21.72
CA ILE A 8 -22.01 2.13 -21.68
C ILE A 8 -22.70 1.01 -20.90
N ILE A 9 -22.78 -0.16 -21.50
CA ILE A 9 -23.42 -1.35 -20.92
C ILE A 9 -22.31 -2.30 -20.51
N VAL A 10 -22.20 -2.60 -19.22
CA VAL A 10 -21.18 -3.46 -18.65
C VAL A 10 -21.88 -4.63 -17.96
N ASP A 11 -21.75 -5.81 -18.54
CA ASP A 11 -22.42 -7.03 -18.05
C ASP A 11 -23.92 -6.83 -17.74
N GLY A 12 -24.61 -6.09 -18.63
CA GLY A 12 -26.04 -5.76 -18.51
C GLY A 12 -26.38 -4.53 -17.66
N GLU A 13 -25.46 -3.98 -16.88
CA GLU A 13 -25.65 -2.74 -16.15
C GLU A 13 -25.37 -1.51 -17.03
N LYS A 14 -26.25 -0.49 -16.96
CA LYS A 14 -26.16 0.71 -17.82
C LYS A 14 -25.54 1.87 -17.07
N PHE A 15 -24.54 2.49 -17.69
CA PHE A 15 -23.85 3.67 -17.21
C PHE A 15 -24.03 4.79 -18.24
N VAL A 16 -24.66 5.87 -17.83
CA VAL A 16 -24.96 7.01 -18.71
C VAL A 16 -23.99 8.15 -18.43
N LEU A 17 -23.43 8.69 -19.49
CA LEU A 17 -22.48 9.80 -19.44
C LEU A 17 -22.89 10.89 -20.44
N THR A 18 -22.65 12.15 -20.08
CA THR A 18 -22.80 13.29 -20.99
C THR A 18 -21.51 13.47 -21.81
N ARG A 19 -21.59 14.29 -22.86
CA ARG A 19 -20.41 14.67 -23.65
C ARG A 19 -19.27 15.23 -22.80
N ASP A 20 -19.57 16.14 -21.88
CA ASP A 20 -18.56 16.77 -21.01
C ASP A 20 -17.91 15.75 -20.07
N GLN A 21 -18.68 14.79 -19.57
CA GLN A 21 -18.16 13.72 -18.73
C GLN A 21 -17.24 12.76 -19.51
N LEU A 22 -17.56 12.46 -20.77
CA LEU A 22 -16.66 11.70 -21.64
C LEU A 22 -15.32 12.42 -21.86
N LEU A 23 -15.31 13.73 -21.87
CA LEU A 23 -14.13 14.56 -22.09
C LEU A 23 -13.39 14.94 -20.79
N SER A 24 -13.88 14.54 -19.64
CA SER A 24 -13.29 14.91 -18.33
C SER A 24 -11.88 14.35 -18.13
N ASP A 25 -11.59 13.19 -18.69
CA ASP A 25 -10.24 12.62 -18.75
C ASP A 25 -9.79 12.61 -20.23
N PRO A 26 -8.80 13.43 -20.64
CA PRO A 26 -8.47 13.66 -22.03
C PRO A 26 -7.97 12.42 -22.75
N ARG A 27 -8.32 12.28 -24.06
CA ARG A 27 -7.83 11.22 -24.96
C ARG A 27 -8.22 9.81 -24.55
N ASN A 28 -9.20 9.65 -23.66
CA ASN A 28 -9.66 8.34 -23.26
C ASN A 28 -10.39 7.58 -24.39
N TYR A 29 -10.50 6.26 -24.21
CA TYR A 29 -11.16 5.38 -25.17
C TYR A 29 -12.62 5.75 -25.45
N PHE A 30 -13.38 6.15 -24.43
CA PHE A 30 -14.81 6.47 -24.57
C PHE A 30 -15.03 7.75 -25.39
N ALA A 31 -14.25 8.80 -25.13
CA ALA A 31 -14.27 10.00 -25.93
C ALA A 31 -13.92 9.70 -27.40
N THR A 32 -12.90 8.90 -27.62
CA THR A 32 -12.49 8.48 -28.96
C THR A 32 -13.55 7.65 -29.67
N TYR A 33 -14.19 6.70 -28.95
CA TYR A 33 -15.23 5.83 -29.50
C TYR A 33 -16.50 6.61 -29.89
N PHE A 34 -16.98 7.49 -29.03
CA PHE A 34 -18.26 8.20 -29.25
C PHE A 34 -18.13 9.52 -29.99
N LEU A 35 -17.02 10.22 -29.85
CA LEU A 35 -16.83 11.61 -30.32
C LEU A 35 -15.72 11.75 -31.35
N GLY A 36 -14.92 10.71 -31.56
CA GLY A 36 -13.80 10.71 -32.49
C GLY A 36 -14.23 10.55 -33.96
N ASP A 37 -13.24 10.34 -34.83
CA ASP A 37 -13.42 10.21 -36.27
C ASP A 37 -13.59 8.76 -36.76
N PHE A 38 -13.78 7.82 -35.83
CA PHE A 38 -13.97 6.40 -36.17
C PHE A 38 -15.37 6.11 -36.72
N GLY A 39 -15.53 4.96 -37.34
CA GLY A 39 -16.77 4.55 -38.00
C GLY A 39 -18.00 4.52 -37.10
N GLU A 40 -17.80 4.15 -35.81
CA GLU A 40 -18.85 4.11 -34.81
C GLU A 40 -19.36 5.50 -34.44
N ALA A 41 -18.45 6.47 -34.22
CA ALA A 41 -18.81 7.86 -33.95
C ALA A 41 -19.49 8.51 -35.15
N ARG A 42 -18.98 8.27 -36.37
CA ARG A 42 -19.59 8.73 -37.63
C ARG A 42 -20.98 8.13 -37.90
N ALA A 43 -21.22 6.91 -37.43
CA ALA A 43 -22.53 6.26 -37.50
C ALA A 43 -23.51 6.78 -36.41
N GLY A 44 -23.11 7.72 -35.57
CA GLY A 44 -23.93 8.27 -34.49
C GLY A 44 -24.27 7.27 -33.41
N ARG A 45 -23.42 6.26 -33.19
CA ARG A 45 -23.63 5.28 -32.11
C ARG A 45 -23.54 5.95 -30.75
N ARG A 46 -24.51 5.62 -29.89
CA ARG A 46 -24.62 6.16 -28.52
C ARG A 46 -24.57 5.06 -27.46
N GLU A 47 -24.36 3.82 -27.89
CA GLU A 47 -24.23 2.67 -27.01
C GLU A 47 -22.94 1.90 -27.26
N LEU A 48 -22.30 1.48 -26.17
CA LEU A 48 -21.10 0.64 -26.15
C LEU A 48 -21.32 -0.50 -25.17
N VAL A 49 -21.08 -1.73 -25.59
CA VAL A 49 -21.19 -2.91 -24.72
C VAL A 49 -19.77 -3.38 -24.38
N LEU A 50 -19.53 -3.61 -23.10
CA LEU A 50 -18.25 -4.07 -22.57
C LEU A 50 -18.45 -5.31 -21.69
N SER A 51 -17.51 -6.24 -21.77
CA SER A 51 -17.42 -7.39 -20.87
C SER A 51 -16.35 -7.08 -19.80
N LYS A 52 -16.77 -6.45 -18.71
CA LYS A 52 -15.95 -6.00 -17.58
C LYS A 52 -16.69 -6.20 -16.27
N GLU A 53 -16.01 -6.04 -15.14
CA GLU A 53 -16.63 -6.08 -13.81
C GLU A 53 -17.43 -4.79 -13.53
N PRO A 54 -18.77 -4.87 -13.34
CA PRO A 54 -19.61 -3.68 -13.17
C PRO A 54 -19.23 -2.81 -11.99
N LEU A 55 -18.86 -3.40 -10.85
CA LEU A 55 -18.48 -2.62 -9.65
C LEU A 55 -17.17 -1.86 -9.85
N ILE A 56 -16.20 -2.42 -10.59
CA ILE A 56 -14.98 -1.71 -10.95
C ILE A 56 -15.30 -0.62 -11.98
N PHE A 57 -16.15 -0.91 -12.96
CA PHE A 57 -16.56 0.09 -13.93
C PHE A 57 -17.33 1.26 -13.28
N LYS A 58 -18.07 1.02 -12.21
CA LYS A 58 -18.73 2.08 -11.43
C LYS A 58 -17.73 3.08 -10.84
N LEU A 59 -16.52 2.65 -10.47
CA LEU A 59 -15.44 3.56 -10.05
C LEU A 59 -14.97 4.42 -11.24
N ILE A 60 -14.82 3.84 -12.43
CA ILE A 60 -14.50 4.57 -13.66
C ILE A 60 -15.60 5.59 -13.98
N HIS A 61 -16.86 5.18 -13.90
CA HIS A 61 -18.00 6.06 -14.11
C HIS A 61 -18.05 7.22 -13.10
N THR A 62 -17.71 6.93 -11.84
CA THR A 62 -17.58 7.95 -10.77
C THR A 62 -16.51 8.97 -11.13
N HIS A 63 -15.33 8.52 -11.57
CA HIS A 63 -14.24 9.37 -12.03
C HIS A 63 -14.65 10.26 -13.22
N LEU A 64 -15.24 9.69 -14.28
CA LEU A 64 -15.67 10.44 -15.45
C LEU A 64 -16.76 11.47 -15.13
N ARG A 65 -17.52 11.29 -14.06
CA ARG A 65 -18.46 12.28 -13.53
C ARG A 65 -17.80 13.38 -12.71
N GLY A 66 -16.47 13.36 -12.53
CA GLY A 66 -15.70 14.34 -11.79
C GLY A 66 -15.70 14.16 -10.28
N TYR A 67 -16.01 12.95 -9.77
CA TYR A 67 -15.98 12.65 -8.34
C TYR A 67 -14.72 11.87 -7.97
N ASP A 68 -14.30 12.05 -6.72
CA ASP A 68 -13.19 11.28 -6.15
C ASP A 68 -13.57 9.80 -6.06
N VAL A 69 -12.62 8.94 -6.45
CA VAL A 69 -12.78 7.48 -6.43
C VAL A 69 -12.31 6.89 -5.10
N PHE A 70 -11.38 7.55 -4.44
CA PHE A 70 -10.79 7.07 -3.19
C PHE A 70 -11.27 7.88 -1.99
N PRO A 71 -11.46 7.25 -0.82
CA PRO A 71 -11.30 5.81 -0.56
C PRO A 71 -12.43 4.97 -1.16
N ILE A 72 -12.10 3.76 -1.65
CA ILE A 72 -13.10 2.86 -2.23
C ILE A 72 -14.06 2.35 -1.12
N PRO A 73 -15.39 2.58 -1.25
CA PRO A 73 -16.37 2.03 -0.32
C PRO A 73 -16.42 0.50 -0.37
N ASP A 74 -16.69 -0.15 0.78
CA ASP A 74 -16.79 -1.62 0.85
C ASP A 74 -17.89 -2.17 -0.07
N SER A 75 -18.96 -1.41 -0.28
CA SER A 75 -20.07 -1.77 -1.20
C SER A 75 -19.68 -1.85 -2.67
N LEU A 76 -18.53 -1.29 -3.06
CA LEU A 76 -17.98 -1.36 -4.42
C LEU A 76 -16.86 -2.40 -4.54
N VAL A 77 -16.64 -3.21 -3.52
CA VAL A 77 -15.71 -4.35 -3.56
C VAL A 77 -16.52 -5.61 -3.87
N PRO A 78 -16.29 -6.27 -5.04
CA PRO A 78 -16.94 -7.54 -5.32
C PRO A 78 -16.62 -8.57 -4.22
N SER A 79 -17.61 -9.40 -3.84
CA SER A 79 -17.46 -10.36 -2.74
C SER A 79 -16.32 -11.37 -2.93
N TYR A 80 -15.88 -11.57 -4.16
CA TYR A 80 -14.78 -12.47 -4.54
C TYR A 80 -13.44 -11.76 -4.71
N MET A 81 -13.35 -10.45 -4.40
CA MET A 81 -12.13 -9.65 -4.48
C MET A 81 -11.78 -9.02 -3.13
N THR A 82 -10.49 -8.70 -2.98
CA THR A 82 -10.01 -7.80 -1.91
C THR A 82 -9.98 -6.35 -2.40
N LYS A 83 -9.98 -5.37 -1.51
CA LYS A 83 -9.78 -3.95 -1.88
C LYS A 83 -8.51 -3.74 -2.71
N GLU A 84 -7.41 -4.38 -2.32
CA GLU A 84 -6.16 -4.33 -3.07
C GLU A 84 -6.32 -4.92 -4.49
N GLY A 85 -7.07 -6.00 -4.62
CA GLY A 85 -7.42 -6.59 -5.91
C GLY A 85 -8.22 -5.64 -6.79
N VAL A 86 -9.19 -4.92 -6.21
CA VAL A 86 -9.98 -3.88 -6.91
C VAL A 86 -9.07 -2.76 -7.40
N VAL A 87 -8.18 -2.23 -6.54
CA VAL A 87 -7.24 -1.16 -6.93
C VAL A 87 -6.33 -1.60 -8.08
N LYS A 88 -5.78 -2.82 -8.02
CA LYS A 88 -4.95 -3.37 -9.11
C LYS A 88 -5.72 -3.54 -10.43
N ASN A 89 -6.97 -4.01 -10.36
CA ASN A 89 -7.80 -4.16 -11.53
C ASN A 89 -8.26 -2.80 -12.09
N LEU A 90 -8.58 -1.84 -11.21
CA LEU A 90 -8.90 -0.48 -11.61
C LEU A 90 -7.72 0.19 -12.34
N LEU A 91 -6.48 0.00 -11.86
CA LEU A 91 -5.28 0.46 -12.57
C LEU A 91 -5.17 -0.13 -13.97
N ARG A 92 -5.42 -1.45 -14.10
CA ARG A 92 -5.39 -2.14 -15.39
C ARG A 92 -6.43 -1.60 -16.35
N ASP A 93 -7.64 -1.37 -15.85
CA ASP A 93 -8.74 -0.84 -16.65
C ASP A 93 -8.55 0.64 -17.00
N ALA A 94 -8.00 1.47 -16.08
CA ALA A 94 -7.63 2.85 -16.36
C ALA A 94 -6.62 2.93 -17.52
N ARG A 95 -5.58 2.10 -17.49
CA ARG A 95 -4.60 1.98 -18.59
C ARG A 95 -5.23 1.51 -19.89
N PHE A 96 -6.08 0.48 -19.82
CA PHE A 96 -6.76 -0.07 -20.99
C PHE A 96 -7.65 0.96 -21.68
N PHE A 97 -8.36 1.78 -20.91
CA PHE A 97 -9.24 2.82 -21.42
C PHE A 97 -8.52 4.18 -21.65
N GLY A 98 -7.22 4.28 -21.38
CA GLY A 98 -6.45 5.52 -21.54
C GLY A 98 -6.92 6.66 -20.62
N LEU A 99 -7.35 6.32 -19.39
CA LEU A 99 -7.80 7.26 -18.37
C LEU A 99 -6.59 7.73 -17.55
N GLU A 100 -5.85 8.71 -18.08
CA GLU A 100 -4.57 9.16 -17.51
C GLU A 100 -4.72 9.77 -16.12
N LEU A 101 -5.77 10.55 -15.88
CA LEU A 101 -6.01 11.18 -14.57
C LEU A 101 -6.43 10.14 -13.53
N LEU A 102 -7.23 9.16 -13.93
CA LEU A 102 -7.59 8.05 -13.06
C LEU A 102 -6.36 7.18 -12.74
N GLU A 103 -5.53 6.86 -13.74
CA GLU A 103 -4.29 6.11 -13.53
C GLU A 103 -3.40 6.78 -12.48
N GLN A 104 -3.17 8.09 -12.59
CA GLN A 104 -2.38 8.85 -11.61
C GLN A 104 -2.98 8.77 -10.20
N SER A 105 -4.30 8.93 -10.07
CA SER A 105 -4.99 8.82 -8.78
C SER A 105 -4.85 7.43 -8.17
N VAL A 106 -4.95 6.37 -8.98
CA VAL A 106 -4.76 5.00 -8.51
C VAL A 106 -3.33 4.72 -8.07
N LEU A 107 -2.33 5.20 -8.81
CA LEU A 107 -0.92 5.06 -8.45
C LEU A 107 -0.62 5.77 -7.11
N GLN A 108 -1.13 6.98 -6.93
CA GLN A 108 -0.99 7.72 -5.67
C GLN A 108 -1.62 6.98 -4.48
N GLU A 109 -2.81 6.38 -4.65
CA GLU A 109 -3.43 5.55 -3.60
C GLU A 109 -2.59 4.30 -3.31
N MET A 110 -2.04 3.62 -4.32
CA MET A 110 -1.16 2.46 -4.13
C MET A 110 0.10 2.82 -3.34
N GLU A 111 0.75 3.94 -3.65
CA GLU A 111 1.90 4.44 -2.89
C GLU A 111 1.50 4.75 -1.44
N SER A 112 0.34 5.36 -1.21
CA SER A 112 -0.17 5.65 0.12
C SER A 112 -0.47 4.37 0.92
N LEU A 113 -0.98 3.34 0.28
CA LEU A 113 -1.24 2.04 0.89
C LEU A 113 0.06 1.29 1.21
N ASP A 114 1.06 1.34 0.33
CA ASP A 114 2.37 0.76 0.59
C ASP A 114 3.08 1.48 1.74
N TYR A 115 2.98 2.79 1.80
CA TYR A 115 3.49 3.58 2.94
C TYR A 115 2.76 3.21 4.25
N ARG A 116 1.44 3.11 4.26
CA ARG A 116 0.66 2.67 5.44
C ARG A 116 0.98 1.24 5.84
N ASN A 117 1.12 0.33 4.88
CA ASN A 117 1.49 -1.06 5.15
C ASN A 117 2.93 -1.20 5.65
N THR A 118 3.87 -0.40 5.15
CA THR A 118 5.24 -0.37 5.65
C THR A 118 5.32 0.28 7.02
N THR A 119 4.54 1.31 7.32
CA THR A 119 4.48 1.90 8.67
C THR A 119 3.77 1.00 9.67
N ASN A 120 2.69 0.30 9.28
CA ASN A 120 2.01 -0.68 10.15
C ASN A 120 2.80 -2.01 10.31
N LYS A 121 3.69 -2.33 9.38
CA LYS A 121 4.63 -3.46 9.47
C LYS A 121 6.03 -3.03 9.92
N ARG A 122 6.22 -1.75 10.27
CA ARG A 122 7.49 -1.31 10.83
C ARG A 122 7.73 -2.07 12.12
N LYS A 123 8.56 -3.08 12.02
CA LYS A 123 9.09 -3.74 13.21
C LYS A 123 9.84 -2.68 14.00
N ILE A 124 9.34 -2.40 15.18
CA ILE A 124 10.04 -1.53 16.10
C ILE A 124 11.06 -2.39 16.80
N TYR A 125 12.32 -1.98 16.71
CA TYR A 125 13.41 -2.61 17.42
C TYR A 125 13.80 -1.74 18.62
N MET A 126 14.00 -2.37 19.75
CA MET A 126 14.56 -1.72 20.93
C MET A 126 15.87 -2.40 21.26
N LEU A 127 16.92 -1.61 21.42
CA LEU A 127 18.21 -2.07 21.92
C LEU A 127 18.25 -1.84 23.42
N ALA A 128 18.44 -2.92 24.18
CA ALA A 128 18.72 -2.86 25.59
C ALA A 128 20.22 -3.06 25.81
N GLU A 129 20.86 -2.08 26.44
CA GLU A 129 22.26 -2.17 26.88
C GLU A 129 22.30 -2.39 28.38
N GLY A 130 23.06 -3.40 28.83
CA GLY A 130 23.24 -3.71 30.24
C GLY A 130 24.73 -3.81 30.58
N ARG A 131 25.06 -3.45 31.82
CA ARG A 131 26.41 -3.57 32.36
C ARG A 131 26.40 -4.29 33.71
N GLY A 132 27.30 -5.25 33.88
CA GLY A 132 27.51 -5.99 35.12
C GLY A 132 27.03 -7.43 35.10
N ASP A 133 27.64 -8.28 35.95
CA ASP A 133 27.38 -9.71 36.00
C ASP A 133 26.18 -10.12 36.91
N THR A 134 25.80 -9.29 37.86
CA THR A 134 24.81 -9.66 38.90
C THR A 134 23.59 -8.74 38.99
N HIS A 135 23.74 -7.45 38.63
CA HIS A 135 22.63 -6.49 38.57
C HIS A 135 22.77 -5.69 37.29
N VAL A 136 22.08 -6.11 36.23
CA VAL A 136 22.14 -5.44 34.94
C VAL A 136 21.15 -4.27 34.94
N ASN A 137 21.66 -3.04 35.02
CA ASN A 137 20.85 -1.85 34.73
C ASN A 137 20.70 -1.74 33.22
N TRP A 138 19.50 -2.04 32.73
CA TRP A 138 19.20 -1.98 31.32
C TRP A 138 18.81 -0.57 30.90
N HIS A 139 19.50 -0.05 29.89
CA HIS A 139 19.08 1.15 29.19
C HIS A 139 18.45 0.72 27.84
N ILE A 140 17.18 1.06 27.64
CA ILE A 140 16.43 0.63 26.45
C ILE A 140 16.18 1.85 25.57
N GLN A 141 16.52 1.76 24.29
CA GLN A 141 16.28 2.79 23.30
C GLN A 141 15.71 2.21 22.01
N GLU A 142 14.88 2.98 21.33
CA GLU A 142 14.36 2.60 20.01
C GLU A 142 15.47 2.69 18.95
N VAL A 143 15.51 1.71 18.05
CA VAL A 143 16.50 1.63 16.96
C VAL A 143 15.78 1.47 15.62
N SER A 144 16.11 2.29 14.65
CA SER A 144 15.62 2.14 13.27
C SER A 144 16.21 0.91 12.59
N GLU A 145 15.52 0.35 11.59
CA GLU A 145 16.02 -0.81 10.81
C GLU A 145 17.44 -0.59 10.25
N PRO A 146 17.77 0.55 9.60
CA PRO A 146 19.14 0.85 9.18
C PRO A 146 20.14 0.92 10.34
N GLY A 147 19.72 1.52 11.47
CA GLY A 147 20.56 1.59 12.69
C GLY A 147 20.84 0.20 13.25
N PHE A 148 19.86 -0.70 13.20
CA PHE A 148 20.04 -2.09 13.61
C PHE A 148 21.06 -2.83 12.75
N GLN A 149 21.05 -2.67 11.42
CA GLN A 149 22.03 -3.29 10.53
C GLN A 149 23.46 -2.79 10.81
N LEU A 150 23.61 -1.50 11.09
CA LEU A 150 24.90 -0.92 11.50
C LEU A 150 25.41 -1.49 12.84
N LEU A 151 24.50 -1.68 13.81
CA LEU A 151 24.85 -2.31 15.09
C LEU A 151 25.27 -3.77 14.92
N LEU A 152 24.62 -4.55 14.07
CA LEU A 152 25.02 -5.92 13.76
C LEU A 152 26.43 -5.98 13.19
N GLN A 153 26.76 -5.08 12.28
CA GLN A 153 28.11 -5.02 11.70
C GLN A 153 29.12 -4.64 12.78
N ARG A 154 28.84 -3.62 13.57
CA ARG A 154 29.69 -3.19 14.69
C ARG A 154 29.93 -4.34 15.69
N PHE A 155 28.91 -5.11 16.06
CA PHE A 155 29.08 -6.23 17.00
C PHE A 155 29.97 -7.33 16.44
N LYS A 156 29.91 -7.59 15.13
CA LYS A 156 30.85 -8.52 14.46
C LYS A 156 32.30 -8.01 14.53
N ASP A 157 32.48 -6.73 14.20
CA ASP A 157 33.80 -6.10 14.16
C ASP A 157 34.44 -6.00 15.54
N GLU A 158 33.65 -5.76 16.58
CA GLU A 158 34.08 -5.66 17.98
C GLU A 158 34.23 -7.04 18.68
N GLY A 159 33.90 -8.14 18.00
CA GLY A 159 34.05 -9.49 18.54
C GLY A 159 32.99 -9.88 19.55
N PHE A 160 31.78 -9.33 19.43
CA PHE A 160 30.62 -9.82 20.16
C PHE A 160 30.08 -11.09 19.49
N TYR A 161 29.67 -12.07 20.28
CA TYR A 161 28.98 -13.23 19.75
C TYR A 161 27.53 -13.27 20.22
N ALA A 162 26.65 -13.70 19.32
CA ALA A 162 25.24 -13.82 19.59
C ALA A 162 24.96 -14.98 20.53
N GLN A 163 24.19 -14.72 21.58
CA GLN A 163 23.61 -15.76 22.44
C GLN A 163 22.11 -15.80 22.23
N ILE A 164 21.55 -16.96 21.91
CA ILE A 164 20.10 -17.16 21.85
C ILE A 164 19.65 -17.68 23.22
N ARG A 165 19.71 -16.84 24.26
CA ARG A 165 19.22 -17.25 25.59
C ARG A 165 18.80 -16.06 26.43
N THR A 166 17.94 -16.36 27.38
CA THR A 166 17.39 -15.46 28.40
C THR A 166 18.45 -14.50 28.96
N THR A 167 18.14 -13.22 28.90
CA THR A 167 18.91 -12.14 29.52
C THR A 167 18.37 -11.94 30.94
N PRO A 168 19.10 -12.38 32.00
CA PRO A 168 18.62 -12.23 33.36
C PRO A 168 18.42 -10.75 33.72
N GLY A 169 17.29 -10.44 34.36
CA GLY A 169 16.99 -9.09 34.82
C GLY A 169 16.55 -8.08 33.74
N LEU A 170 16.38 -8.52 32.49
CA LEU A 170 15.77 -7.70 31.45
C LEU A 170 14.25 -7.79 31.57
N ASP A 171 13.62 -6.68 31.96
CA ASP A 171 12.17 -6.53 31.91
C ASP A 171 11.77 -6.13 30.49
N ILE A 172 11.18 -7.09 29.76
CA ILE A 172 10.80 -6.91 28.36
C ILE A 172 9.49 -6.11 28.32
N PRO A 173 9.48 -4.90 27.69
CA PRO A 173 8.27 -4.09 27.61
C PRO A 173 7.10 -4.84 26.98
N ALA A 174 5.88 -4.53 27.42
CA ALA A 174 4.66 -5.10 26.85
C ALA A 174 4.61 -4.88 25.34
N GLY A 175 4.26 -5.90 24.59
CA GLY A 175 4.23 -5.83 23.11
C GLY A 175 5.56 -6.15 22.42
N PHE A 176 6.63 -6.43 23.16
CA PHE A 176 7.92 -6.81 22.60
C PHE A 176 8.29 -8.28 22.94
N SER A 177 9.23 -8.82 22.18
CA SER A 177 9.86 -10.12 22.43
C SER A 177 11.38 -10.01 22.23
N LEU A 178 12.13 -10.78 23.00
CA LEU A 178 13.58 -10.89 22.83
C LEU A 178 13.88 -11.63 21.52
N ARG A 179 14.60 -10.98 20.61
CA ARG A 179 15.02 -11.60 19.34
C ARG A 179 16.43 -12.19 19.45
N MET A 180 17.35 -11.46 20.04
CA MET A 180 18.73 -11.86 20.13
C MET A 180 19.45 -11.11 21.26
N SER A 181 20.49 -11.71 21.84
CA SER A 181 21.37 -11.03 22.77
C SER A 181 22.84 -11.25 22.40
N TRP A 182 23.70 -10.33 22.80
CA TRP A 182 25.14 -10.37 22.58
C TRP A 182 25.87 -10.07 23.88
N LYS A 183 26.96 -10.79 24.08
CA LYS A 183 27.88 -10.57 25.20
C LYS A 183 29.27 -10.28 24.64
N SER A 184 29.98 -9.32 25.26
CA SER A 184 31.39 -9.06 24.92
C SER A 184 32.27 -10.26 25.29
N VAL A 185 33.22 -10.57 24.40
CA VAL A 185 34.24 -11.61 24.61
C VAL A 185 35.51 -11.04 25.26
N ARG A 186 35.61 -9.70 25.32
CA ARG A 186 36.84 -9.03 25.83
C ARG A 186 36.86 -9.11 27.36
N PRO A 187 37.95 -9.58 27.97
CA PRO A 187 38.12 -9.50 29.41
C PRO A 187 38.01 -8.02 29.83
N HIS A 188 37.26 -7.74 30.88
CA HIS A 188 36.93 -6.40 31.40
C HIS A 188 35.86 -5.60 30.66
N HIS A 189 35.15 -6.17 29.70
CA HIS A 189 33.98 -5.55 29.07
C HIS A 189 32.70 -6.31 29.50
N ASP A 190 32.05 -5.81 30.55
CA ASP A 190 30.82 -6.40 31.11
C ASP A 190 29.53 -5.91 30.39
N SER A 191 29.64 -5.59 29.10
CA SER A 191 28.48 -5.10 28.35
C SER A 191 27.73 -6.25 27.72
N VAL A 192 26.42 -6.26 27.96
CA VAL A 192 25.45 -7.18 27.34
C VAL A 192 24.46 -6.34 26.56
N TYR A 193 24.14 -6.75 25.35
CA TYR A 193 23.13 -6.12 24.52
C TYR A 193 22.01 -7.10 24.22
N ALA A 194 20.79 -6.61 24.21
CA ALA A 194 19.62 -7.39 23.83
C ALA A 194 18.79 -6.64 22.81
N LEU A 195 18.40 -7.31 21.75
CA LEU A 195 17.49 -6.79 20.73
C LEU A 195 16.08 -7.29 21.04
N LEU A 196 15.17 -6.35 21.19
CA LEU A 196 13.74 -6.59 21.32
C LEU A 196 13.06 -6.22 20.01
N GLU A 197 12.13 -7.04 19.59
CA GLU A 197 11.31 -6.84 18.39
C GLU A 197 9.84 -6.74 18.78
N SER A 198 9.10 -5.79 18.20
CA SER A 198 7.66 -5.69 18.41
C SER A 198 6.96 -6.96 17.94
N LYS A 199 6.02 -7.45 18.76
CA LYS A 199 5.13 -8.55 18.37
C LYS A 199 4.21 -8.07 17.24
N PRO A 200 3.86 -8.96 16.30
CA PRO A 200 2.93 -8.65 15.23
C PRO A 200 1.54 -8.32 15.75
#